data_b4d3deac37aa579e8a024cca21447e4d
#
_entry.id   b4d3deac37aa579e8a024cca21447e4d
#
_cell.length_a   1.000
_cell.length_b   1.000
_cell.length_c   1.000
_cell.angle_alpha   90.00
_cell.angle_beta   90.00
_cell.angle_gamma   90.00
#
_symmetry.space_group_name_H-M   'P 1'
#
loop_
_entity.id
_entity.type
_entity.pdbx_description
1 polymer ?
#
loop_
_entity_poly.entity_id
_entity_poly.type
_entity_poly.pdbx_seq_one_letter_code
_entity_poly.pdbx_strand_id
1 'polypeptide(L)'
;NLQDGQLDGMTKLRNDRLLRALRREPVDSTPVWIMRQAGRYLPEYRETRKQAGDFLRLCKTPELACEVTLQPLRRFDLDAAIVFSDILTIPDAMGLGLSINEGEGPRFERPIDSKKAIEVLGVPELEDDLGYVIEAVRMIRHELGGSVPLIGFAGSPWTLATYMVEGQSTQDFARIKALMYEQPHALHALLDILTESVGGYLAAQVGAGADVLMVFDTWGGVLPHAEYREFSLSAMRRIVETLKSDELTRHIPVILFTKGGGQWLKEMADSGCDALGCDWTTSLTV
;
A
#
# COMPACT_ATOMS: atom_id res chain seq x y z
N ASN A 1 33.36 -20.44 -14.05
CA ASN A 1 32.37 -21.27 -13.34
C ASN A 1 32.28 -20.83 -11.86
N LEU A 2 31.94 -19.59 -11.59
CA LEU A 2 31.69 -19.02 -10.25
C LEU A 2 30.54 -17.97 -10.32
N GLN A 3 29.54 -18.19 -11.17
CA GLN A 3 28.38 -17.29 -11.33
C GLN A 3 27.01 -17.92 -11.12
N ASP A 4 26.93 -19.23 -10.76
CA ASP A 4 25.64 -19.93 -10.59
C ASP A 4 25.22 -20.16 -9.13
N GLY A 5 25.81 -19.45 -8.17
CA GLY A 5 25.66 -19.74 -6.73
C GLY A 5 24.84 -18.76 -5.89
N GLN A 6 24.16 -17.76 -6.45
CA GLN A 6 23.55 -16.68 -5.64
C GLN A 6 22.05 -16.39 -5.89
N LEU A 7 21.34 -17.23 -6.65
CA LEU A 7 19.89 -17.14 -6.87
C LEU A 7 19.06 -18.26 -6.23
N ASP A 8 19.67 -19.08 -5.39
CA ASP A 8 19.07 -20.32 -4.86
C ASP A 8 18.31 -20.16 -3.54
N GLY A 9 17.92 -18.92 -3.16
CA GLY A 9 17.17 -18.63 -1.93
C GLY A 9 15.67 -18.34 -2.11
N MET A 10 15.16 -18.22 -3.33
CA MET A 10 13.72 -17.98 -3.55
C MET A 10 12.97 -19.32 -3.55
N THR A 11 12.26 -19.61 -2.48
CA THR A 11 11.34 -20.76 -2.42
C THR A 11 10.41 -20.70 -3.62
N LYS A 12 10.50 -21.70 -4.51
CA LYS A 12 9.64 -21.79 -5.71
C LYS A 12 8.18 -21.82 -5.28
N LEU A 13 7.39 -20.85 -5.77
CA LEU A 13 5.96 -20.78 -5.49
C LEU A 13 5.25 -22.02 -6.07
N ARG A 14 4.36 -22.61 -5.27
CA ARG A 14 3.48 -23.72 -5.71
C ARG A 14 2.34 -23.20 -6.58
N ASN A 15 1.83 -22.02 -6.25
CA ASN A 15 0.84 -21.28 -7.04
C ASN A 15 1.43 -19.90 -7.38
N ASP A 16 1.89 -19.74 -8.61
CA ASP A 16 2.46 -18.50 -9.14
C ASP A 16 1.51 -17.78 -10.11
N ARG A 17 0.23 -18.22 -10.15
CA ARG A 17 -0.78 -17.74 -11.12
C ARG A 17 -0.88 -16.22 -11.16
N LEU A 18 -0.91 -15.54 -10.01
CA LEU A 18 -0.94 -14.08 -9.97
C LEU A 18 0.32 -13.46 -10.60
N LEU A 19 1.52 -13.97 -10.27
CA LEU A 19 2.77 -13.43 -10.82
C LEU A 19 2.84 -13.61 -12.33
N ARG A 20 2.42 -14.76 -12.85
CA ARG A 20 2.36 -15.02 -14.29
C ARG A 20 1.39 -14.07 -14.99
N ALA A 21 0.19 -13.86 -14.42
CA ALA A 21 -0.77 -12.91 -14.95
C ALA A 21 -0.20 -11.48 -14.99
N LEU A 22 0.47 -11.03 -13.92
CA LEU A 22 1.11 -9.71 -13.84
C LEU A 22 2.26 -9.56 -14.85
N ARG A 23 2.93 -10.65 -15.20
CA ARG A 23 3.99 -10.71 -16.23
C ARG A 23 3.46 -10.94 -17.65
N ARG A 24 2.12 -11.00 -17.83
CA ARG A 24 1.46 -11.30 -19.10
C ARG A 24 1.81 -12.69 -19.66
N GLU A 25 2.12 -13.62 -18.79
CA GLU A 25 2.36 -15.01 -19.11
C GLU A 25 1.03 -15.79 -19.11
N PRO A 26 0.91 -16.90 -19.88
CA PRO A 26 -0.30 -17.72 -19.88
C PRO A 26 -0.61 -18.26 -18.49
N VAL A 27 -1.88 -18.22 -18.11
CA VAL A 27 -2.41 -18.80 -16.86
C VAL A 27 -3.51 -19.81 -17.19
N ASP A 28 -3.68 -20.82 -16.32
CA ASP A 28 -4.73 -21.82 -16.44
C ASP A 28 -6.12 -21.29 -16.08
N SER A 29 -6.16 -20.30 -15.18
CA SER A 29 -7.40 -19.60 -14.78
C SER A 29 -7.07 -18.19 -14.31
N THR A 30 -8.06 -17.30 -14.31
CA THR A 30 -7.92 -15.95 -13.76
C THR A 30 -7.58 -16.02 -12.27
N PRO A 31 -6.47 -15.41 -11.80
CA PRO A 31 -6.13 -15.39 -10.40
C PRO A 31 -7.14 -14.59 -9.58
N VAL A 32 -7.45 -15.07 -8.39
CA VAL A 32 -8.41 -14.45 -7.48
C VAL A 32 -7.76 -14.16 -6.13
N TRP A 33 -7.83 -12.91 -5.70
CA TRP A 33 -7.56 -12.47 -4.35
C TRP A 33 -8.49 -11.30 -4.01
N ILE A 34 -8.66 -10.96 -2.73
CA ILE A 34 -9.60 -9.93 -2.30
C ILE A 34 -8.85 -8.89 -1.47
N MET A 35 -8.99 -7.61 -1.82
CA MET A 35 -8.28 -6.49 -1.18
C MET A 35 -8.38 -6.49 0.35
N ARG A 36 -9.53 -6.87 0.91
CA ARG A 36 -9.77 -7.01 2.35
C ARG A 36 -10.14 -8.44 2.72
N GLN A 37 -9.34 -9.41 2.26
CA GLN A 37 -9.60 -10.82 2.54
C GLN A 37 -9.46 -11.18 4.03
N ALA A 38 -8.57 -10.54 4.78
CA ALA A 38 -8.63 -10.56 6.24
C ALA A 38 -9.66 -9.52 6.70
N GLY A 39 -10.71 -9.95 7.38
CA GLY A 39 -11.79 -9.03 7.74
C GLY A 39 -12.86 -9.60 8.65
N ARG A 40 -13.74 -8.72 9.11
CA ARG A 40 -14.79 -9.00 10.11
C ARG A 40 -15.84 -10.02 9.67
N TYR A 41 -15.91 -10.40 8.41
CA TYR A 41 -16.78 -11.48 7.93
C TYR A 41 -16.30 -12.86 8.40
N LEU A 42 -14.98 -12.99 8.72
CA LEU A 42 -14.38 -14.21 9.27
C LEU A 42 -14.59 -14.27 10.79
N PRO A 43 -15.18 -15.35 11.35
CA PRO A 43 -15.30 -15.53 12.79
C PRO A 43 -13.95 -15.50 13.51
N GLU A 44 -12.93 -16.19 12.97
CA GLU A 44 -11.58 -16.23 13.50
C GLU A 44 -10.91 -14.84 13.51
N TYR A 45 -11.15 -14.01 12.52
CA TYR A 45 -10.68 -12.62 12.53
C TYR A 45 -11.30 -11.84 13.70
N ARG A 46 -12.60 -11.97 13.92
CA ARG A 46 -13.27 -11.29 15.03
C ARG A 46 -12.71 -11.70 16.38
N GLU A 47 -12.39 -13.00 16.54
CA GLU A 47 -11.79 -13.50 17.78
C GLU A 47 -10.37 -12.93 17.97
N THR A 48 -9.51 -13.00 16.95
CA THR A 48 -8.16 -12.41 17.00
C THR A 48 -8.22 -10.91 17.26
N ARG A 49 -9.15 -10.19 16.63
CA ARG A 49 -9.38 -8.76 16.83
C ARG A 49 -9.78 -8.42 18.27
N LYS A 50 -10.63 -9.25 18.87
CA LYS A 50 -11.04 -9.13 20.29
C LYS A 50 -9.87 -9.37 21.23
N GLN A 51 -9.04 -10.38 20.99
CA GLN A 51 -7.84 -10.66 21.77
C GLN A 51 -6.82 -9.51 21.67
N ALA A 52 -6.66 -8.89 20.51
CA ALA A 52 -5.81 -7.73 20.32
C ALA A 52 -6.28 -6.50 21.13
N GLY A 53 -7.58 -6.36 21.36
CA GLY A 53 -8.21 -5.23 22.05
C GLY A 53 -8.56 -4.08 21.11
N ASP A 54 -7.60 -3.54 20.36
CA ASP A 54 -7.84 -2.46 19.40
C ASP A 54 -7.22 -2.78 18.02
N PHE A 55 -7.59 -2.00 17.00
CA PHE A 55 -7.16 -2.22 15.63
C PHE A 55 -5.66 -1.94 15.43
N LEU A 56 -5.15 -0.88 16.06
CA LEU A 56 -3.75 -0.52 15.90
C LEU A 56 -2.85 -1.55 16.58
N ARG A 57 -3.25 -2.09 17.72
CA ARG A 57 -2.52 -3.18 18.38
C ARG A 57 -2.52 -4.44 17.50
N LEU A 58 -3.64 -4.74 16.81
CA LEU A 58 -3.68 -5.84 15.84
C LEU A 58 -2.67 -5.61 14.70
N CYS A 59 -2.62 -4.40 14.13
CA CYS A 59 -1.68 -4.05 13.07
C CYS A 59 -0.22 -4.01 13.53
N LYS A 60 0.01 -3.53 14.77
CA LYS A 60 1.37 -3.31 15.31
C LYS A 60 1.97 -4.52 16.03
N THR A 61 1.25 -5.64 16.08
CA THR A 61 1.74 -6.91 16.62
C THR A 61 2.00 -7.88 15.47
N PRO A 62 3.26 -8.14 15.08
CA PRO A 62 3.60 -8.94 13.92
C PRO A 62 2.93 -10.31 13.89
N GLU A 63 2.87 -11.00 15.03
CA GLU A 63 2.25 -12.32 15.18
C GLU A 63 0.75 -12.28 14.89
N LEU A 64 0.06 -11.25 15.36
CA LEU A 64 -1.38 -11.07 15.13
C LEU A 64 -1.68 -10.66 13.68
N ALA A 65 -0.86 -9.78 13.11
CA ALA A 65 -0.95 -9.39 11.71
C ALA A 65 -0.70 -10.59 10.78
N CYS A 66 0.28 -11.43 11.11
CA CYS A 66 0.56 -12.69 10.42
C CYS A 66 -0.64 -13.63 10.52
N GLU A 67 -1.16 -13.89 11.71
CA GLU A 67 -2.29 -14.79 11.91
C GLU A 67 -3.50 -14.37 11.07
N VAL A 68 -3.93 -13.11 11.14
CA VAL A 68 -5.11 -12.66 10.39
C VAL A 68 -4.87 -12.63 8.86
N THR A 69 -3.64 -12.44 8.42
CA THR A 69 -3.28 -12.54 7.00
C THR A 69 -3.49 -13.96 6.46
N LEU A 70 -3.17 -14.98 7.25
CA LEU A 70 -3.26 -16.39 6.85
C LEU A 70 -4.67 -16.97 6.96
N GLN A 71 -5.52 -16.42 7.81
CA GLN A 71 -6.87 -16.94 8.05
C GLN A 71 -7.71 -17.14 6.77
N PRO A 72 -7.82 -16.15 5.86
CA PRO A 72 -8.61 -16.34 4.62
C PRO A 72 -8.04 -17.44 3.72
N LEU A 73 -6.71 -17.62 3.69
CA LEU A 73 -6.06 -18.66 2.89
C LEU A 73 -6.31 -20.09 3.39
N ARG A 74 -6.64 -20.23 4.68
CA ARG A 74 -7.06 -21.52 5.26
C ARG A 74 -8.49 -21.88 4.90
N ARG A 75 -9.33 -20.90 4.52
CA ARG A 75 -10.74 -21.07 4.18
C ARG A 75 -11.01 -21.13 2.69
N PHE A 76 -10.26 -20.37 1.92
CA PHE A 76 -10.53 -20.13 0.52
C PHE A 76 -9.28 -20.42 -0.32
N ASP A 77 -9.50 -20.96 -1.50
CA ASP A 77 -8.45 -21.21 -2.48
C ASP A 77 -8.10 -19.90 -3.23
N LEU A 78 -7.37 -19.02 -2.53
CA LEU A 78 -6.96 -17.72 -3.04
C LEU A 78 -5.57 -17.83 -3.70
N ASP A 79 -5.34 -17.00 -4.72
CA ASP A 79 -4.11 -17.01 -5.51
C ASP A 79 -3.04 -16.04 -4.99
N ALA A 80 -3.32 -15.32 -3.93
CA ALA A 80 -2.35 -14.46 -3.24
C ALA A 80 -2.73 -14.19 -1.79
N ALA A 81 -1.72 -13.91 -0.98
CA ALA A 81 -1.85 -13.24 0.31
C ALA A 81 -1.63 -11.74 0.13
N ILE A 82 -2.28 -10.92 0.95
CA ILE A 82 -1.95 -9.51 1.11
C ILE A 82 -1.67 -9.25 2.59
N VAL A 83 -0.55 -8.58 2.89
CA VAL A 83 -0.17 -8.30 4.28
C VAL A 83 -1.28 -7.52 4.99
N PHE A 84 -1.62 -7.92 6.21
CA PHE A 84 -2.56 -7.17 7.03
C PHE A 84 -1.83 -5.98 7.68
N SER A 85 -2.20 -4.78 7.27
CA SER A 85 -1.68 -3.52 7.76
C SER A 85 -2.69 -2.40 7.46
N ASP A 86 -2.30 -1.15 7.69
CA ASP A 86 -3.06 0.04 7.31
C ASP A 86 -2.22 0.96 6.45
N ILE A 87 -2.85 1.71 5.54
CA ILE A 87 -2.15 2.69 4.70
C ILE A 87 -1.62 3.88 5.51
N LEU A 88 -2.16 4.12 6.70
CA LEU A 88 -1.80 5.25 7.55
C LEU A 88 -0.64 4.97 8.52
N THR A 89 0.04 3.84 8.36
CA THR A 89 1.24 3.50 9.14
C THR A 89 2.36 4.52 8.95
N ILE A 90 2.57 5.02 7.74
CA ILE A 90 3.60 6.05 7.45
C ILE A 90 3.27 7.38 8.13
N PRO A 91 2.07 7.97 7.99
CA PRO A 91 1.71 9.17 8.77
C PRO A 91 1.78 8.99 10.28
N ASP A 92 1.44 7.82 10.80
CA ASP A 92 1.57 7.53 12.23
C ASP A 92 3.05 7.50 12.67
N ALA A 93 3.92 6.86 11.87
CA ALA A 93 5.37 6.85 12.07
C ALA A 93 5.99 8.26 12.00
N MET A 94 5.40 9.17 11.21
CA MET A 94 5.78 10.58 11.16
C MET A 94 5.35 11.38 12.41
N GLY A 95 4.71 10.73 13.38
CA GLY A 95 4.35 11.34 14.66
C GLY A 95 3.01 12.06 14.69
N LEU A 96 2.11 11.82 13.72
CA LEU A 96 0.79 12.48 13.71
C LEU A 96 -0.18 11.93 14.78
N GLY A 97 0.11 10.76 15.36
CA GLY A 97 -0.72 10.15 16.41
C GLY A 97 -2.04 9.61 15.86
N LEU A 98 -1.98 8.46 15.21
CA LEU A 98 -3.15 7.78 14.63
C LEU A 98 -4.00 7.12 15.72
N SER A 99 -5.31 7.34 15.65
CA SER A 99 -6.32 6.56 16.38
C SER A 99 -7.39 6.05 15.41
N ILE A 100 -7.90 4.84 15.66
CA ILE A 100 -8.95 4.23 14.86
C ILE A 100 -10.02 3.68 15.79
N ASN A 101 -11.11 4.43 15.93
CA ASN A 101 -12.26 4.05 16.75
C ASN A 101 -13.33 3.36 15.92
N GLU A 102 -14.03 2.39 16.51
CA GLU A 102 -15.14 1.72 15.86
C GLU A 102 -16.24 2.72 15.47
N GLY A 103 -16.59 2.75 14.17
CA GLY A 103 -17.65 3.61 13.64
C GLY A 103 -17.21 5.04 13.28
N GLU A 104 -16.06 5.51 13.74
CA GLU A 104 -15.59 6.88 13.47
C GLU A 104 -14.53 6.96 12.35
N GLY A 105 -13.86 5.83 12.06
CA GLY A 105 -12.74 5.79 11.11
C GLY A 105 -11.42 6.31 11.69
N PRO A 106 -10.39 6.51 10.86
CA PRO A 106 -9.09 6.99 11.28
C PRO A 106 -9.13 8.47 11.66
N ARG A 107 -8.36 8.84 12.70
CA ARG A 107 -8.20 10.21 13.16
C ARG A 107 -6.75 10.44 13.59
N PHE A 108 -6.20 11.60 13.22
CA PHE A 108 -4.90 12.08 13.69
C PHE A 108 -5.05 13.11 14.80
N GLU A 109 -4.26 12.97 15.86
CA GLU A 109 -4.20 13.95 16.97
C GLU A 109 -3.54 15.26 16.53
N ARG A 110 -2.56 15.17 15.64
CA ARG A 110 -1.75 16.28 15.13
C ARG A 110 -1.82 16.37 13.62
N PRO A 111 -2.97 16.78 13.04
CA PRO A 111 -3.07 16.94 11.59
C PRO A 111 -2.17 18.07 11.10
N ILE A 112 -1.81 18.03 9.83
CA ILE A 112 -1.02 19.08 9.17
C ILE A 112 -1.92 20.29 8.93
N ASP A 113 -1.67 21.37 9.65
CA ASP A 113 -2.49 22.59 9.61
C ASP A 113 -1.74 23.83 9.08
N SER A 114 -0.45 23.71 8.83
CA SER A 114 0.40 24.81 8.42
C SER A 114 1.61 24.37 7.61
N LYS A 115 2.18 25.30 6.84
CA LYS A 115 3.46 25.07 6.14
C LYS A 115 4.58 24.67 7.11
N LYS A 116 4.62 25.28 8.30
CA LYS A 116 5.61 24.95 9.33
C LYS A 116 5.49 23.50 9.80
N ALA A 117 4.27 22.97 9.88
CA ALA A 117 4.05 21.57 10.23
C ALA A 117 4.63 20.62 9.16
N ILE A 118 4.60 21.01 7.88
CA ILE A 118 5.24 20.26 6.80
C ILE A 118 6.76 20.33 6.89
N GLU A 119 7.32 21.51 7.17
CA GLU A 119 8.77 21.75 7.22
C GLU A 119 9.50 20.96 8.32
N VAL A 120 8.79 20.51 9.34
CA VAL A 120 9.35 19.71 10.44
C VAL A 120 9.17 18.20 10.25
N LEU A 121 8.43 17.78 9.21
CA LEU A 121 8.29 16.36 8.90
C LEU A 121 9.60 15.78 8.37
N GLY A 122 9.91 14.56 8.79
CA GLY A 122 10.99 13.75 8.25
C GLY A 122 10.47 12.46 7.62
N VAL A 123 11.31 11.83 6.81
CA VAL A 123 11.09 10.45 6.38
C VAL A 123 11.24 9.54 7.60
N PRO A 124 10.30 8.64 7.89
CA PRO A 124 10.39 7.73 9.03
C PRO A 124 11.59 6.79 8.92
N GLU A 125 12.20 6.45 10.04
CA GLU A 125 13.21 5.39 10.10
C GLU A 125 12.51 4.04 10.01
N LEU A 126 12.79 3.31 8.92
CA LEU A 126 12.03 2.09 8.58
C LEU A 126 12.13 0.99 9.66
N GLU A 127 13.30 0.80 10.27
CA GLU A 127 13.50 -0.23 11.29
C GLU A 127 12.86 0.14 12.62
N ASP A 128 13.01 1.39 13.04
CA ASP A 128 12.53 1.85 14.34
C ASP A 128 11.02 2.15 14.32
N ASP A 129 10.53 2.79 13.25
CA ASP A 129 9.16 3.30 13.22
C ASP A 129 8.16 2.34 12.56
N LEU A 130 8.62 1.54 11.56
CA LEU A 130 7.80 0.65 10.73
C LEU A 130 8.26 -0.82 10.80
N GLY A 131 9.23 -1.13 11.65
CA GLY A 131 9.81 -2.48 11.78
C GLY A 131 8.79 -3.57 12.07
N TYR A 132 7.70 -3.24 12.76
CA TYR A 132 6.62 -4.19 13.03
C TYR A 132 5.91 -4.69 11.75
N VAL A 133 5.77 -3.83 10.72
CA VAL A 133 5.21 -4.27 9.43
C VAL A 133 6.21 -5.16 8.69
N ILE A 134 7.48 -4.76 8.69
CA ILE A 134 8.56 -5.50 8.01
C ILE A 134 8.71 -6.89 8.65
N GLU A 135 8.62 -6.99 9.97
CA GLU A 135 8.64 -8.27 10.67
C GLU A 135 7.40 -9.11 10.36
N ALA A 136 6.20 -8.50 10.33
CA ALA A 136 4.99 -9.20 9.91
C ALA A 136 5.14 -9.78 8.50
N VAL A 137 5.70 -9.03 7.53
CA VAL A 137 5.96 -9.52 6.16
C VAL A 137 6.90 -10.74 6.18
N ARG A 138 8.00 -10.70 6.96
CA ARG A 138 8.92 -11.84 7.11
C ARG A 138 8.22 -13.08 7.67
N MET A 139 7.45 -12.90 8.73
CA MET A 139 6.69 -14.00 9.34
C MET A 139 5.68 -14.61 8.37
N ILE A 140 4.89 -13.77 7.69
CA ILE A 140 3.92 -14.22 6.69
C ILE A 140 4.63 -14.98 5.56
N ARG A 141 5.74 -14.45 5.04
CA ARG A 141 6.53 -15.12 4.01
C ARG A 141 6.99 -16.50 4.43
N HIS A 142 7.49 -16.61 5.67
CA HIS A 142 7.91 -17.89 6.25
C HIS A 142 6.73 -18.87 6.36
N GLU A 143 5.62 -18.45 6.94
CA GLU A 143 4.43 -19.28 7.16
C GLU A 143 3.74 -19.71 5.84
N LEU A 144 3.76 -18.86 4.81
CA LEU A 144 3.26 -19.21 3.49
C LEU A 144 4.05 -20.38 2.86
N GLY A 145 5.34 -20.55 3.20
CA GLY A 145 6.17 -21.62 2.71
C GLY A 145 6.13 -21.82 1.19
N GLY A 146 5.98 -20.71 0.44
CA GLY A 146 5.86 -20.72 -1.01
C GLY A 146 4.49 -21.17 -1.54
N SER A 147 3.42 -21.17 -0.75
CA SER A 147 2.08 -21.59 -1.22
C SER A 147 1.52 -20.65 -2.29
N VAL A 148 1.50 -19.36 -2.01
CA VAL A 148 1.04 -18.28 -2.89
C VAL A 148 1.96 -17.06 -2.77
N PRO A 149 1.95 -16.13 -3.75
CA PRO A 149 2.68 -14.87 -3.63
C PRO A 149 2.11 -13.97 -2.53
N LEU A 150 2.97 -13.14 -1.95
CA LEU A 150 2.63 -12.15 -0.93
C LEU A 150 2.62 -10.74 -1.54
N ILE A 151 1.50 -10.04 -1.40
CA ILE A 151 1.34 -8.64 -1.80
C ILE A 151 1.69 -7.75 -0.61
N GLY A 152 2.70 -6.88 -0.79
CA GLY A 152 2.95 -5.73 0.05
C GLY A 152 2.28 -4.48 -0.52
N PHE A 153 2.00 -3.49 0.30
CA PHE A 153 1.31 -2.30 -0.18
C PHE A 153 1.63 -1.04 0.62
N ALA A 154 1.25 0.10 0.06
CA ALA A 154 1.22 1.40 0.73
C ALA A 154 0.08 2.26 0.18
N GLY A 155 -0.29 3.30 0.92
CA GLY A 155 -1.12 4.38 0.39
C GLY A 155 -0.33 5.26 -0.58
N SER A 156 -1.00 5.87 -1.57
CA SER A 156 -0.36 6.86 -2.43
C SER A 156 -0.01 8.13 -1.65
N PRO A 157 1.00 8.90 -2.08
CA PRO A 157 1.35 10.15 -1.42
C PRO A 157 0.17 11.13 -1.31
N TRP A 158 -0.64 11.28 -2.37
CA TRP A 158 -1.85 12.13 -2.33
C TRP A 158 -2.86 11.64 -1.29
N THR A 159 -3.16 10.35 -1.27
CA THR A 159 -4.10 9.77 -0.30
C THR A 159 -3.60 9.97 1.14
N LEU A 160 -2.32 9.73 1.40
CA LEU A 160 -1.72 9.96 2.71
C LEU A 160 -1.77 11.45 3.10
N ALA A 161 -1.36 12.35 2.20
CA ALA A 161 -1.44 13.80 2.42
C ALA A 161 -2.87 14.25 2.74
N THR A 162 -3.86 13.69 2.04
CA THR A 162 -5.27 13.98 2.30
C THR A 162 -5.66 13.65 3.73
N TYR A 163 -5.36 12.47 4.22
CA TYR A 163 -5.63 12.09 5.61
C TYR A 163 -4.85 12.94 6.62
N MET A 164 -3.58 13.24 6.33
CA MET A 164 -2.71 14.04 7.21
C MET A 164 -3.23 15.48 7.37
N VAL A 165 -3.70 16.09 6.28
CA VAL A 165 -4.20 17.48 6.29
C VAL A 165 -5.64 17.57 6.80
N GLU A 166 -6.52 16.64 6.38
CA GLU A 166 -7.91 16.62 6.88
C GLU A 166 -7.97 16.17 8.36
N GLY A 167 -7.02 15.34 8.80
CA GLY A 167 -6.95 14.83 10.16
C GLY A 167 -7.95 13.71 10.46
N GLN A 168 -8.88 13.47 9.58
CA GLN A 168 -9.93 12.45 9.69
C GLN A 168 -10.55 12.13 8.33
N SER A 169 -11.42 11.13 8.27
CA SER A 169 -12.24 10.90 7.08
C SER A 169 -13.16 12.11 6.83
N THR A 170 -13.27 12.54 5.58
CA THR A 170 -14.11 13.68 5.15
C THR A 170 -14.80 13.35 3.83
N GLN A 171 -15.86 14.07 3.50
CA GLN A 171 -16.55 13.99 2.22
C GLN A 171 -16.18 15.15 1.29
N ASP A 172 -15.82 16.30 1.85
CA ASP A 172 -15.62 17.54 1.09
C ASP A 172 -14.16 17.78 0.68
N PHE A 173 -13.21 17.23 1.43
CA PHE A 173 -11.77 17.42 1.19
C PHE A 173 -11.37 18.89 1.15
N ALA A 174 -12.00 19.72 1.99
CA ALA A 174 -11.90 21.19 1.91
C ALA A 174 -10.50 21.68 2.27
N ARG A 175 -9.88 21.11 3.31
CA ARG A 175 -8.56 21.57 3.79
C ARG A 175 -7.45 21.23 2.81
N ILE A 176 -7.42 19.98 2.30
CA ILE A 176 -6.40 19.57 1.33
C ILE A 176 -6.56 20.31 -0.01
N LYS A 177 -7.79 20.55 -0.45
CA LYS A 177 -8.05 21.34 -1.66
C LYS A 177 -7.67 22.81 -1.47
N ALA A 178 -7.94 23.42 -0.30
CA ALA A 178 -7.45 24.76 0.01
C ALA A 178 -5.93 24.82 -0.04
N LEU A 179 -5.24 23.89 0.60
CA LEU A 179 -3.77 23.79 0.54
C LEU A 179 -3.26 23.68 -0.91
N MET A 180 -3.92 22.85 -1.73
CA MET A 180 -3.57 22.65 -3.13
C MET A 180 -3.65 23.92 -3.97
N TYR A 181 -4.71 24.72 -3.79
CA TYR A 181 -4.91 25.94 -4.59
C TYR A 181 -4.22 27.17 -4.01
N GLU A 182 -4.14 27.30 -2.69
CA GLU A 182 -3.57 28.47 -2.03
C GLU A 182 -2.07 28.38 -1.81
N GLN A 183 -1.55 27.16 -1.56
CA GLN A 183 -0.15 26.90 -1.24
C GLN A 183 0.39 25.67 -1.94
N PRO A 184 0.35 25.59 -3.30
CA PRO A 184 0.74 24.38 -4.04
C PRO A 184 2.19 23.93 -3.76
N HIS A 185 3.11 24.86 -3.54
CA HIS A 185 4.50 24.53 -3.18
C HIS A 185 4.62 23.82 -1.83
N ALA A 186 3.79 24.18 -0.85
CA ALA A 186 3.77 23.48 0.43
C ALA A 186 3.21 22.06 0.29
N LEU A 187 2.18 21.88 -0.53
CA LEU A 187 1.65 20.56 -0.84
C LEU A 187 2.69 19.71 -1.60
N HIS A 188 3.39 20.27 -2.58
CA HIS A 188 4.46 19.54 -3.27
C HIS A 188 5.56 19.10 -2.30
N ALA A 189 5.98 19.94 -1.35
CA ALA A 189 6.95 19.57 -0.34
C ALA A 189 6.46 18.39 0.53
N LEU A 190 5.19 18.38 0.93
CA LEU A 190 4.59 17.24 1.64
C LEU A 190 4.59 15.97 0.78
N LEU A 191 4.17 16.08 -0.49
CA LEU A 191 4.14 14.96 -1.42
C LEU A 191 5.53 14.40 -1.72
N ASP A 192 6.56 15.24 -1.74
CA ASP A 192 7.96 14.80 -1.94
C ASP A 192 8.44 13.94 -0.78
N ILE A 193 8.21 14.36 0.47
CA ILE A 193 8.53 13.59 1.68
C ILE A 193 7.78 12.25 1.67
N LEU A 194 6.50 12.27 1.33
CA LEU A 194 5.67 11.06 1.27
C LEU A 194 6.08 10.13 0.13
N THR A 195 6.51 10.66 -1.03
CA THR A 195 7.00 9.86 -2.15
C THR A 195 8.25 9.08 -1.77
N GLU A 196 9.19 9.73 -1.11
CA GLU A 196 10.40 9.09 -0.58
C GLU A 196 10.06 8.04 0.48
N SER A 197 9.20 8.38 1.44
CA SER A 197 8.78 7.48 2.52
C SER A 197 8.07 6.23 1.98
N VAL A 198 7.14 6.41 1.05
CA VAL A 198 6.40 5.29 0.43
C VAL A 198 7.33 4.41 -0.39
N GLY A 199 8.22 5.00 -1.19
CA GLY A 199 9.20 4.25 -2.00
C GLY A 199 10.10 3.38 -1.13
N GLY A 200 10.70 3.94 -0.07
CA GLY A 200 11.53 3.21 0.88
C GLY A 200 10.76 2.12 1.64
N TYR A 201 9.54 2.42 2.07
CA TYR A 201 8.69 1.46 2.77
C TYR A 201 8.29 0.27 1.89
N LEU A 202 7.98 0.50 0.61
CA LEU A 202 7.69 -0.58 -0.33
C LEU A 202 8.94 -1.43 -0.62
N ALA A 203 10.10 -0.79 -0.79
CA ALA A 203 11.37 -1.52 -0.98
C ALA A 203 11.71 -2.39 0.23
N ALA A 204 11.47 -1.90 1.45
CA ALA A 204 11.67 -2.66 2.68
C ALA A 204 10.73 -3.89 2.77
N GLN A 205 9.48 -3.78 2.32
CA GLN A 205 8.57 -4.92 2.23
C GLN A 205 9.07 -5.99 1.23
N VAL A 206 9.67 -5.58 0.11
CA VAL A 206 10.33 -6.52 -0.82
C VAL A 206 11.50 -7.22 -0.14
N GLY A 207 12.37 -6.47 0.53
CA GLY A 207 13.49 -7.03 1.31
C GLY A 207 13.05 -8.02 2.40
N ALA A 208 11.83 -7.88 2.90
CA ALA A 208 11.21 -8.80 3.86
C ALA A 208 10.50 -10.00 3.22
N GLY A 209 10.28 -10.00 1.90
CA GLY A 209 9.73 -11.14 1.16
C GLY A 209 8.41 -10.92 0.44
N ALA A 210 7.99 -9.67 0.21
CA ALA A 210 6.86 -9.36 -0.66
C ALA A 210 7.21 -9.68 -2.14
N ASP A 211 6.31 -10.36 -2.83
CA ASP A 211 6.47 -10.78 -4.23
C ASP A 211 5.80 -9.81 -5.22
N VAL A 212 4.88 -9.00 -4.74
CA VAL A 212 4.10 -8.01 -5.50
C VAL A 212 3.93 -6.76 -4.64
N LEU A 213 3.95 -5.60 -5.26
CA LEU A 213 3.66 -4.32 -4.58
C LEU A 213 2.39 -3.68 -5.15
N MET A 214 1.63 -3.04 -4.27
CA MET A 214 0.44 -2.29 -4.66
C MET A 214 0.40 -0.91 -4.00
N VAL A 215 0.09 0.11 -4.78
CA VAL A 215 -0.12 1.49 -4.29
C VAL A 215 -1.61 1.80 -4.36
N PHE A 216 -2.20 2.12 -3.19
CA PHE A 216 -3.62 2.45 -3.07
C PHE A 216 -3.82 3.97 -3.07
N ASP A 217 -4.36 4.49 -4.17
CA ASP A 217 -4.75 5.89 -4.30
C ASP A 217 -6.27 6.04 -4.11
N THR A 218 -6.70 5.89 -2.86
CA THR A 218 -8.11 5.92 -2.47
C THR A 218 -8.79 7.24 -2.81
N TRP A 219 -8.06 8.34 -2.73
CA TRP A 219 -8.63 9.69 -2.89
C TRP A 219 -8.19 10.41 -4.18
N GLY A 220 -7.49 9.76 -5.09
CA GLY A 220 -7.13 10.35 -6.39
C GLY A 220 -8.34 10.75 -7.22
N GLY A 221 -9.42 9.96 -7.17
CA GLY A 221 -10.64 10.21 -7.93
C GLY A 221 -11.45 11.44 -7.50
N VAL A 222 -11.09 12.13 -6.40
CA VAL A 222 -11.73 13.40 -6.01
C VAL A 222 -11.09 14.62 -6.65
N LEU A 223 -9.99 14.41 -7.38
CA LEU A 223 -9.25 15.47 -8.09
C LEU A 223 -9.80 15.71 -9.48
N PRO A 224 -9.81 16.96 -9.95
CA PRO A 224 -9.96 17.27 -11.37
C PRO A 224 -8.80 16.70 -12.18
N HIS A 225 -8.95 16.65 -13.50
CA HIS A 225 -8.00 15.97 -14.38
C HIS A 225 -6.56 16.49 -14.30
N ALA A 226 -6.36 17.80 -14.33
CA ALA A 226 -5.03 18.40 -14.27
C ALA A 226 -4.37 18.18 -12.91
N GLU A 227 -5.11 18.38 -11.84
CA GLU A 227 -4.66 18.22 -10.47
C GLU A 227 -4.37 16.76 -10.12
N TYR A 228 -5.13 15.81 -10.65
CA TYR A 228 -4.79 14.40 -10.52
C TYR A 228 -3.42 14.08 -11.10
N ARG A 229 -3.14 14.56 -12.30
CA ARG A 229 -1.83 14.35 -12.97
C ARG A 229 -0.69 14.98 -12.18
N GLU A 230 -0.92 16.18 -11.64
CA GLU A 230 0.09 16.94 -10.91
C GLU A 230 0.32 16.39 -9.49
N PHE A 231 -0.74 16.22 -8.70
CA PHE A 231 -0.62 15.96 -7.26
C PHE A 231 -0.74 14.48 -6.87
N SER A 232 -1.33 13.63 -7.70
CA SER A 232 -1.44 12.20 -7.41
C SER A 232 -0.56 11.35 -8.32
N LEU A 233 -0.81 11.37 -9.63
CA LEU A 233 -0.14 10.48 -10.58
C LEU A 233 1.36 10.72 -10.67
N SER A 234 1.82 11.99 -10.63
CA SER A 234 3.25 12.32 -10.69
C SER A 234 4.03 11.68 -9.54
N ALA A 235 3.50 11.70 -8.34
CA ALA A 235 4.12 11.07 -7.16
C ALA A 235 4.15 9.54 -7.29
N MET A 236 3.04 8.91 -7.73
CA MET A 236 3.01 7.46 -7.97
C MET A 236 3.99 7.05 -9.08
N ARG A 237 4.12 7.84 -10.15
CA ARG A 237 5.11 7.60 -11.22
C ARG A 237 6.53 7.59 -10.67
N ARG A 238 6.90 8.57 -9.85
CA ARG A 238 8.22 8.64 -9.22
C ARG A 238 8.50 7.42 -8.32
N ILE A 239 7.49 6.94 -7.59
CA ILE A 239 7.62 5.69 -6.80
C ILE A 239 7.92 4.52 -7.73
N VAL A 240 7.15 4.35 -8.83
CA VAL A 240 7.39 3.29 -9.80
C VAL A 240 8.79 3.39 -10.41
N GLU A 241 9.21 4.57 -10.84
CA GLU A 241 10.54 4.81 -11.39
C GLU A 241 11.65 4.43 -10.40
N THR A 242 11.51 4.82 -9.13
CA THR A 242 12.46 4.46 -8.07
C THR A 242 12.54 2.95 -7.88
N LEU A 243 11.39 2.28 -7.74
CA LEU A 243 11.34 0.83 -7.58
C LEU A 243 11.88 0.07 -8.79
N LYS A 244 11.66 0.57 -10.01
CA LYS A 244 12.15 -0.07 -11.23
C LYS A 244 13.64 0.20 -11.52
N SER A 245 14.23 1.20 -10.87
CA SER A 245 15.66 1.52 -10.98
C SER A 245 16.52 0.78 -9.96
N ASP A 246 15.95 0.31 -8.86
CA ASP A 246 16.67 -0.38 -7.79
C ASP A 246 16.84 -1.87 -8.08
N GLU A 247 18.02 -2.43 -7.82
CA GLU A 247 18.36 -3.83 -8.11
C GLU A 247 17.48 -4.83 -7.34
N LEU A 248 17.10 -4.51 -6.11
CA LEU A 248 16.27 -5.35 -5.26
C LEU A 248 14.83 -5.42 -5.76
N THR A 249 14.28 -4.30 -6.23
CA THR A 249 12.84 -4.14 -6.48
C THR A 249 12.46 -4.15 -7.96
N ARG A 250 13.39 -3.92 -8.88
CA ARG A 250 13.09 -3.77 -10.33
C ARG A 250 12.31 -4.93 -10.96
N HIS A 251 12.47 -6.14 -10.41
CA HIS A 251 11.81 -7.35 -10.92
C HIS A 251 10.45 -7.62 -10.28
N ILE A 252 10.11 -6.86 -9.25
CA ILE A 252 8.86 -7.02 -8.50
C ILE A 252 7.74 -6.31 -9.25
N PRO A 253 6.61 -6.99 -9.56
CA PRO A 253 5.46 -6.35 -10.17
C PRO A 253 4.87 -5.26 -9.25
N VAL A 254 4.56 -4.11 -9.84
CA VAL A 254 3.93 -2.97 -9.16
C VAL A 254 2.54 -2.72 -9.76
N ILE A 255 1.53 -2.73 -8.90
CA ILE A 255 0.14 -2.45 -9.25
C ILE A 255 -0.22 -1.05 -8.75
N LEU A 256 -0.75 -0.20 -9.62
CA LEU A 256 -1.35 1.07 -9.23
C LEU A 256 -2.87 0.96 -9.21
N PHE A 257 -3.48 1.52 -8.19
CA PHE A 257 -4.93 1.58 -8.05
C PHE A 257 -5.35 3.00 -7.66
N THR A 258 -6.21 3.63 -8.46
CA THR A 258 -6.90 4.87 -8.11
C THR A 258 -8.40 4.62 -8.09
N LYS A 259 -9.06 4.82 -6.95
CA LYS A 259 -10.51 4.74 -6.84
C LYS A 259 -11.14 5.88 -7.65
N GLY A 260 -12.05 5.55 -8.54
CA GLY A 260 -12.62 6.52 -9.49
C GLY A 260 -11.66 6.92 -10.63
N GLY A 261 -10.56 6.16 -10.82
CA GLY A 261 -9.49 6.46 -11.76
C GLY A 261 -9.71 5.99 -13.20
N GLY A 262 -10.90 5.48 -13.54
CA GLY A 262 -11.16 4.88 -14.87
C GLY A 262 -10.80 5.76 -16.04
N GLN A 263 -10.96 7.08 -15.91
CA GLN A 263 -10.60 8.05 -16.96
C GLN A 263 -9.09 8.23 -17.18
N TRP A 264 -8.24 7.76 -16.25
CA TRP A 264 -6.78 7.95 -16.29
C TRP A 264 -6.00 6.65 -16.46
N LEU A 265 -6.67 5.55 -16.85
CA LEU A 265 -6.00 4.24 -16.98
C LEU A 265 -4.81 4.29 -17.94
N LYS A 266 -4.92 5.04 -19.04
CA LYS A 266 -3.82 5.21 -19.98
C LYS A 266 -2.63 5.91 -19.33
N GLU A 267 -2.87 7.05 -18.71
CA GLU A 267 -1.81 7.82 -18.03
C GLU A 267 -1.17 7.05 -16.87
N MET A 268 -1.98 6.25 -16.14
CA MET A 268 -1.47 5.36 -15.10
C MET A 268 -0.60 4.25 -15.70
N ALA A 269 -1.01 3.65 -16.82
CA ALA A 269 -0.20 2.64 -17.53
C ALA A 269 1.13 3.22 -18.04
N ASP A 270 1.12 4.46 -18.51
CA ASP A 270 2.33 5.17 -18.97
C ASP A 270 3.31 5.51 -17.83
N SER A 271 2.97 5.21 -16.57
CA SER A 271 3.88 5.36 -15.42
C SER A 271 4.96 4.28 -15.35
N GLY A 272 4.84 3.21 -16.13
CA GLY A 272 5.74 2.06 -16.10
C GLY A 272 5.37 0.98 -15.07
N CYS A 273 4.20 1.07 -14.43
CA CYS A 273 3.68 0.00 -13.58
C CYS A 273 3.35 -1.26 -14.39
N ASP A 274 3.29 -2.41 -13.74
CA ASP A 274 3.05 -3.70 -14.42
C ASP A 274 1.56 -4.02 -14.60
N ALA A 275 0.71 -3.49 -13.70
CA ALA A 275 -0.73 -3.70 -13.74
C ALA A 275 -1.50 -2.53 -13.10
N LEU A 276 -2.79 -2.46 -13.45
CA LEU A 276 -3.73 -1.47 -12.92
C LEU A 276 -4.86 -2.16 -12.18
N GLY A 277 -5.21 -1.63 -11.01
CA GLY A 277 -6.45 -1.94 -10.33
C GLY A 277 -7.56 -1.03 -10.87
N CYS A 278 -8.67 -1.63 -11.27
CA CYS A 278 -9.88 -0.92 -11.68
C CYS A 278 -10.99 -1.16 -10.67
N ASP A 279 -11.70 -0.12 -10.30
CA ASP A 279 -12.89 -0.27 -9.49
C ASP A 279 -14.15 -0.55 -10.35
N TRP A 280 -15.27 -0.80 -9.66
CA TRP A 280 -16.55 -1.16 -10.28
C TRP A 280 -17.18 -0.04 -11.15
N THR A 281 -16.63 1.18 -11.11
CA THR A 281 -17.13 2.31 -11.92
C THR A 281 -16.54 2.29 -13.32
N THR A 282 -15.54 1.44 -13.56
CA THR A 282 -14.81 1.36 -14.83
C THR A 282 -15.33 0.21 -15.68
N SER A 283 -15.74 0.50 -16.93
CA SER A 283 -16.06 -0.54 -17.91
C SER A 283 -14.78 -1.22 -18.41
N LEU A 284 -14.77 -2.54 -18.41
CA LEU A 284 -13.69 -3.34 -19.00
C LEU A 284 -13.94 -3.72 -20.46
N THR A 285 -15.05 -3.25 -21.06
CA THR A 285 -15.48 -3.57 -22.42
C THR A 285 -15.25 -2.43 -23.42
N VAL A 286 -14.38 -1.50 -23.10
CA VAL A 286 -14.05 -0.38 -24.00
C VAL A 286 -12.80 -0.68 -24.80
#